data_3930abae0ea5001ed034c000d1912e3f
#
_entry.id   3930abae0ea5001ed034c000d1912e3f
#
_cell.length_a   1.000
_cell.length_b   1.000
_cell.length_c   1.000
_cell.angle_alpha   90.00
_cell.angle_beta   90.00
_cell.angle_gamma   90.00
#
_symmetry.space_group_name_H-M   'P 1'
#
loop_
_entity.id
_entity.type
_entity.pdbx_description
1 polymer ?
#
loop_
_entity_poly.entity_id
_entity_poly.type
_entity_poly.pdbx_seq_one_letter_code
_entity_poly.pdbx_strand_id
1 'polypeptide(L)'
;KRDLQLDTLSDVLKDEILVHIHCYRAEEMALMIDVAKEFNYKITAFHHGVEAYKIADLLADNEICGALWADWWGFKHEAYDMVQANIAIVDQARGGKGCAIVHSDDERGIQRLNQEAAKARAAGNKAGYDISKARAMNWITSNPAKAAGIYDETGSLVAGKNADVVLWSGDPFSVYSLAEQVFIDGALAFDRNTGFGPVSDFDVGIVDPKEDRVND
;
A
#
# COMPACT_ATOMS: atom_id res chain seq x y z
N LYS A 1 39.50 -4.73 0.04
CA LYS A 1 38.59 -5.88 -0.18
C LYS A 1 37.18 -5.33 -0.29
N ARG A 2 36.45 -5.64 -1.35
CA ARG A 2 35.05 -5.23 -1.50
C ARG A 2 34.19 -5.94 -0.46
N ASP A 3 33.28 -5.21 0.19
CA ASP A 3 32.32 -5.72 1.14
C ASP A 3 30.91 -5.35 0.65
N LEU A 4 30.12 -6.34 0.29
CA LEU A 4 28.81 -6.12 -0.33
C LEU A 4 27.80 -5.51 0.66
N GLN A 5 27.94 -5.75 1.95
CA GLN A 5 27.06 -5.15 2.95
C GLN A 5 27.36 -3.65 3.09
N LEU A 6 28.65 -3.29 3.14
CA LEU A 6 29.07 -1.88 3.18
C LEU A 6 28.76 -1.14 1.87
N ASP A 7 28.82 -1.82 0.72
CA ASP A 7 28.42 -1.23 -0.56
C ASP A 7 26.94 -0.82 -0.50
N THR A 8 26.03 -1.71 -0.05
CA THR A 8 24.60 -1.41 0.08
C THR A 8 24.35 -0.24 1.04
N LEU A 9 25.02 -0.23 2.20
CA LEU A 9 24.90 0.89 3.15
C LEU A 9 25.45 2.21 2.55
N SER A 10 26.52 2.13 1.76
CA SER A 10 27.05 3.29 1.03
C SER A 10 26.03 3.87 0.05
N ASP A 11 25.26 3.00 -0.64
CA ASP A 11 24.25 3.43 -1.60
C ASP A 11 23.02 4.03 -0.89
N VAL A 12 22.67 3.55 0.31
CA VAL A 12 21.69 4.21 1.19
C VAL A 12 22.13 5.64 1.53
N LEU A 13 23.40 5.81 1.94
CA LEU A 13 23.94 7.13 2.30
C LEU A 13 24.07 8.10 1.11
N LYS A 14 23.99 7.60 -0.13
CA LYS A 14 23.97 8.39 -1.36
C LYS A 14 22.56 8.67 -1.90
N ASP A 15 21.52 8.25 -1.18
CA ASP A 15 20.12 8.30 -1.64
C ASP A 15 19.86 7.48 -2.93
N GLU A 16 20.68 6.45 -3.22
CA GLU A 16 20.50 5.55 -4.37
C GLU A 16 19.54 4.39 -4.06
N ILE A 17 19.25 4.16 -2.78
CA ILE A 17 18.35 3.10 -2.30
C ILE A 17 17.25 3.71 -1.44
N LEU A 18 15.99 3.35 -1.74
CA LEU A 18 14.84 3.68 -0.92
C LEU A 18 14.82 2.79 0.33
N VAL A 19 14.76 3.41 1.51
CA VAL A 19 14.81 2.70 2.78
C VAL A 19 13.41 2.45 3.30
N HIS A 20 13.03 1.17 3.41
CA HIS A 20 11.79 0.71 3.99
C HIS A 20 12.10 -0.08 5.26
N ILE A 21 11.44 0.24 6.36
CA ILE A 21 11.73 -0.35 7.68
C ILE A 21 10.47 -1.00 8.23
N HIS A 22 10.55 -2.29 8.59
CA HIS A 22 9.52 -2.96 9.38
C HIS A 22 9.59 -2.47 10.82
N CYS A 23 8.54 -1.78 11.29
CA CYS A 23 8.51 -1.21 12.64
C CYS A 23 7.06 -1.03 13.10
N TYR A 24 6.76 -1.45 14.32
CA TYR A 24 5.41 -1.45 14.88
C TYR A 24 5.17 -0.27 15.83
N ARG A 25 6.15 0.04 16.66
CA ARG A 25 6.01 0.89 17.84
C ARG A 25 6.44 2.32 17.55
N ALA A 26 5.74 3.27 18.16
CA ALA A 26 5.98 4.70 17.94
C ALA A 26 7.39 5.13 18.35
N GLU A 27 7.86 4.67 19.51
CA GLU A 27 9.19 5.01 20.03
C GLU A 27 10.33 4.46 19.16
N GLU A 28 10.15 3.26 18.59
CA GLU A 28 11.14 2.67 17.69
C GLU A 28 11.20 3.41 16.37
N MET A 29 10.04 3.78 15.79
CA MET A 29 10.00 4.61 14.59
C MET A 29 10.65 5.97 14.82
N ALA A 30 10.37 6.63 15.95
CA ALA A 30 10.98 7.90 16.31
C ALA A 30 12.51 7.78 16.46
N LEU A 31 12.99 6.71 17.11
CA LEU A 31 14.42 6.43 17.24
C LEU A 31 15.08 6.23 15.87
N MET A 32 14.45 5.49 14.97
CA MET A 32 14.99 5.29 13.61
C MET A 32 15.05 6.59 12.80
N ILE A 33 14.10 7.51 13.01
CA ILE A 33 14.14 8.85 12.41
C ILE A 33 15.35 9.64 12.94
N ASP A 34 15.65 9.56 14.23
CA ASP A 34 16.82 10.22 14.81
C ASP A 34 18.13 9.62 14.27
N VAL A 35 18.21 8.29 14.14
CA VAL A 35 19.35 7.60 13.50
C VAL A 35 19.51 8.06 12.04
N ALA A 36 18.41 8.14 11.28
CA ALA A 36 18.45 8.61 9.90
C ALA A 36 19.01 10.03 9.79
N LYS A 37 18.62 10.92 10.72
CA LYS A 37 19.17 12.28 10.79
C LYS A 37 20.65 12.32 11.15
N GLU A 38 21.07 11.49 12.12
CA GLU A 38 22.47 11.39 12.55
C GLU A 38 23.39 10.98 11.38
N PHE A 39 22.94 10.00 10.57
CA PHE A 39 23.72 9.47 9.45
C PHE A 39 23.37 10.12 8.10
N ASN A 40 22.45 11.11 8.09
CA ASN A 40 22.03 11.86 6.91
C ASN A 40 21.54 10.98 5.75
N TYR A 41 20.68 10.01 6.05
CA TYR A 41 19.93 9.27 5.05
C TYR A 41 18.41 9.46 5.25
N LYS A 42 17.61 9.05 4.25
CA LYS A 42 16.16 9.19 4.28
C LYS A 42 15.48 7.83 4.48
N ILE A 43 14.48 7.81 5.37
CA ILE A 43 13.53 6.71 5.46
C ILE A 43 12.37 7.04 4.53
N THR A 44 12.03 6.12 3.62
CA THR A 44 10.92 6.28 2.69
C THR A 44 9.59 5.86 3.31
N ALA A 45 9.57 4.72 3.99
CA ALA A 45 8.36 4.22 4.63
C ALA A 45 8.65 3.32 5.83
N PHE A 46 7.76 3.40 6.84
CA PHE A 46 7.62 2.37 7.85
C PHE A 46 6.50 1.42 7.47
N HIS A 47 6.77 0.11 7.56
CA HIS A 47 5.80 -0.95 7.35
C HIS A 47 5.21 -1.43 8.67
N HIS A 48 3.94 -1.84 8.63
CA HIS A 48 3.11 -2.22 9.76
C HIS A 48 2.70 -1.02 10.60
N GLY A 49 3.62 -0.24 11.15
CA GLY A 49 3.39 1.04 11.80
C GLY A 49 2.13 1.12 12.66
N VAL A 50 1.88 0.09 13.47
CA VAL A 50 0.63 -0.08 14.24
C VAL A 50 0.35 1.12 15.14
N GLU A 51 1.42 1.74 15.64
CA GLU A 51 1.36 2.91 16.49
C GLU A 51 1.72 4.22 15.75
N ALA A 52 1.74 4.22 14.42
CA ALA A 52 2.11 5.40 13.62
C ALA A 52 1.21 6.62 13.92
N TYR A 53 -0.05 6.38 14.30
CA TYR A 53 -0.95 7.45 14.70
C TYR A 53 -0.44 8.30 15.86
N LYS A 54 0.37 7.73 16.77
CA LYS A 54 0.95 8.45 17.92
C LYS A 54 2.00 9.48 17.50
N ILE A 55 2.64 9.28 16.36
CA ILE A 55 3.72 10.11 15.81
C ILE A 55 3.43 10.58 14.38
N ALA A 56 2.16 10.65 14.00
CA ALA A 56 1.74 10.96 12.63
C ALA A 56 2.33 12.29 12.12
N ASP A 57 2.37 13.32 12.97
CA ASP A 57 2.97 14.60 12.64
C ASP A 57 4.49 14.52 12.42
N LEU A 58 5.19 13.68 13.19
CA LEU A 58 6.63 13.47 13.01
C LEU A 58 6.92 12.75 11.68
N LEU A 59 6.08 11.78 11.29
CA LEU A 59 6.18 11.13 9.98
C LEU A 59 5.97 12.14 8.86
N ALA A 60 4.92 12.96 8.95
CA ALA A 60 4.61 13.99 7.95
C ALA A 60 5.71 15.05 7.83
N ASP A 61 6.30 15.48 8.96
CA ASP A 61 7.39 16.46 9.00
C ASP A 61 8.69 15.95 8.37
N ASN A 62 8.87 14.62 8.31
CA ASN A 62 10.03 13.98 7.68
C ASN A 62 9.69 13.33 6.33
N GLU A 63 8.49 13.57 5.77
CA GLU A 63 8.02 13.04 4.48
C GLU A 63 8.05 11.51 4.39
N ILE A 64 7.83 10.82 5.53
CA ILE A 64 7.88 9.37 5.64
C ILE A 64 6.47 8.80 5.47
N CYS A 65 6.31 7.82 4.60
CA CYS A 65 5.05 7.10 4.43
C CYS A 65 4.86 6.04 5.53
N GLY A 66 3.61 5.85 5.95
CA GLY A 66 3.19 4.70 6.74
C GLY A 66 2.48 3.68 5.87
N ALA A 67 3.06 2.49 5.66
CA ALA A 67 2.40 1.35 5.02
C ALA A 67 1.71 0.51 6.10
N LEU A 68 0.39 0.68 6.25
CA LEU A 68 -0.36 0.35 7.44
C LEU A 68 -1.50 -0.62 7.15
N TRP A 69 -1.84 -1.45 8.14
CA TRP A 69 -3.01 -2.31 8.08
C TRP A 69 -4.30 -1.58 8.45
N ALA A 70 -5.41 -1.97 7.84
CA ALA A 70 -6.72 -1.42 8.16
C ALA A 70 -7.25 -1.92 9.52
N ASP A 71 -7.01 -3.18 9.87
CA ASP A 71 -7.59 -3.81 11.06
C ASP A 71 -6.80 -5.00 11.64
N TRP A 72 -5.55 -5.21 11.26
CA TRP A 72 -4.70 -6.25 11.84
C TRP A 72 -4.18 -5.83 13.20
N TRP A 73 -4.86 -6.26 14.22
CA TRP A 73 -4.70 -5.82 15.58
C TRP A 73 -4.66 -7.01 16.55
N GLY A 74 -3.84 -6.92 17.60
CA GLY A 74 -3.85 -7.83 18.72
C GLY A 74 -3.32 -9.25 18.47
N PHE A 75 -2.81 -9.56 17.28
CA PHE A 75 -2.28 -10.91 16.97
C PHE A 75 -0.87 -11.16 17.52
N LYS A 76 -0.19 -10.12 17.98
CA LYS A 76 1.06 -10.15 18.71
C LYS A 76 1.23 -8.90 19.57
N HIS A 77 2.15 -8.90 20.53
CA HIS A 77 2.32 -7.80 21.47
C HIS A 77 2.57 -6.45 20.82
N GLU A 78 3.40 -6.40 19.77
CA GLU A 78 3.73 -5.17 19.05
C GLU A 78 2.52 -4.58 18.29
N ALA A 79 1.50 -5.38 18.06
CA ALA A 79 0.28 -4.95 17.37
C ALA A 79 -0.90 -4.68 18.33
N TYR A 80 -0.66 -4.60 19.63
CA TYR A 80 -1.73 -4.51 20.62
C TYR A 80 -2.40 -3.14 20.66
N ASP A 81 -1.65 -2.07 20.47
CA ASP A 81 -2.12 -0.68 20.57
C ASP A 81 -2.64 -0.11 19.23
N MET A 82 -2.95 -0.93 18.26
CA MET A 82 -3.51 -0.49 16.98
C MET A 82 -4.86 0.19 17.18
N VAL A 83 -5.10 1.26 16.43
CA VAL A 83 -6.41 1.90 16.30
C VAL A 83 -6.86 1.85 14.84
N GLN A 84 -8.13 1.59 14.60
CA GLN A 84 -8.67 1.48 13.22
C GLN A 84 -8.55 2.77 12.41
N ALA A 85 -8.48 3.92 13.06
CA ALA A 85 -8.30 5.21 12.41
C ALA A 85 -6.83 5.52 12.07
N ASN A 86 -5.86 4.63 12.37
CA ASN A 86 -4.43 4.85 12.19
C ASN A 86 -4.08 5.42 10.81
N ILE A 87 -4.57 4.78 9.73
CA ILE A 87 -4.32 5.22 8.34
C ILE A 87 -4.84 6.65 8.11
N ALA A 88 -6.06 6.95 8.57
CA ALA A 88 -6.65 8.27 8.41
C ALA A 88 -5.90 9.35 9.23
N ILE A 89 -5.45 9.02 10.44
CA ILE A 89 -4.68 9.93 11.28
C ILE A 89 -3.35 10.27 10.61
N VAL A 90 -2.63 9.25 10.14
CA VAL A 90 -1.35 9.44 9.41
C VAL A 90 -1.58 10.25 8.13
N ASP A 91 -2.62 9.93 7.34
CA ASP A 91 -2.94 10.65 6.10
C ASP A 91 -3.26 12.14 6.37
N GLN A 92 -3.99 12.44 7.45
CA GLN A 92 -4.43 13.81 7.77
C GLN A 92 -3.42 14.61 8.61
N ALA A 93 -2.31 14.00 9.00
CA ALA A 93 -1.25 14.69 9.72
C ALA A 93 -0.83 16.00 9.01
N ARG A 94 -0.55 17.03 9.79
CA ARG A 94 -0.16 18.37 9.28
C ARG A 94 -1.14 18.93 8.23
N GLY A 95 -2.44 18.70 8.42
CA GLY A 95 -3.47 19.22 7.53
C GLY A 95 -3.54 18.47 6.18
N GLY A 96 -3.34 17.16 6.18
CA GLY A 96 -3.42 16.31 4.99
C GLY A 96 -2.12 16.19 4.20
N LYS A 97 -0.99 16.52 4.82
CA LYS A 97 0.36 16.34 4.23
C LYS A 97 0.94 14.96 4.49
N GLY A 98 0.33 14.14 5.35
CA GLY A 98 0.81 12.80 5.64
C GLY A 98 0.71 11.87 4.44
N CYS A 99 1.55 10.84 4.43
CA CYS A 99 1.58 9.79 3.43
C CYS A 99 1.17 8.47 4.08
N ALA A 100 -0.08 8.04 3.85
CA ALA A 100 -0.56 6.73 4.28
C ALA A 100 -0.71 5.79 3.10
N ILE A 101 -0.38 4.53 3.31
CA ILE A 101 -0.52 3.43 2.35
C ILE A 101 -1.29 2.32 3.06
N VAL A 102 -2.26 1.74 2.38
CA VAL A 102 -2.91 0.51 2.84
C VAL A 102 -2.15 -0.67 2.28
N HIS A 103 -1.68 -1.56 3.15
CA HIS A 103 -1.02 -2.78 2.73
C HIS A 103 -1.63 -4.03 3.37
N SER A 104 -1.45 -5.18 2.75
CA SER A 104 -2.00 -6.45 3.24
C SER A 104 -1.01 -7.26 4.05
N ASP A 105 0.25 -7.30 3.64
CA ASP A 105 1.28 -8.21 4.17
C ASP A 105 0.83 -9.69 4.20
N ASP A 106 -0.06 -10.05 3.27
CA ASP A 106 -0.72 -11.35 3.21
C ASP A 106 -1.22 -11.62 1.79
N GLU A 107 -0.92 -12.81 1.28
CA GLU A 107 -1.30 -13.23 -0.08
C GLU A 107 -2.82 -13.32 -0.29
N ARG A 108 -3.58 -13.52 0.77
CA ARG A 108 -5.06 -13.55 0.73
C ARG A 108 -5.66 -12.16 0.80
N GLY A 109 -5.01 -11.27 1.54
CA GLY A 109 -5.45 -9.89 1.75
C GLY A 109 -5.21 -8.99 0.55
N ILE A 110 -4.14 -9.22 -0.22
CA ILE A 110 -3.74 -8.35 -1.34
C ILE A 110 -4.84 -8.18 -2.39
N GLN A 111 -5.64 -9.22 -2.65
CA GLN A 111 -6.76 -9.17 -3.60
C GLN A 111 -7.89 -8.23 -3.15
N ARG A 112 -7.90 -7.78 -1.92
CA ARG A 112 -8.99 -7.00 -1.30
C ARG A 112 -8.53 -5.64 -0.78
N LEU A 113 -7.42 -5.10 -1.28
CA LEU A 113 -6.89 -3.81 -0.82
C LEU A 113 -7.90 -2.67 -0.97
N ASN A 114 -8.77 -2.72 -1.96
CA ASN A 114 -9.87 -1.77 -2.11
C ASN A 114 -10.85 -1.83 -0.93
N GLN A 115 -11.14 -3.02 -0.40
CA GLN A 115 -11.99 -3.21 0.78
C GLN A 115 -11.26 -2.81 2.06
N GLU A 116 -9.95 -3.08 2.16
CA GLU A 116 -9.12 -2.60 3.27
C GLU A 116 -9.09 -1.06 3.32
N ALA A 117 -8.92 -0.40 2.18
CA ALA A 117 -9.02 1.05 2.09
C ALA A 117 -10.42 1.58 2.46
N ALA A 118 -11.49 0.85 2.09
CA ALA A 118 -12.85 1.18 2.49
C ALA A 118 -13.03 1.13 4.02
N LYS A 119 -12.53 0.09 4.69
CA LYS A 119 -12.55 -0.05 6.15
C LYS A 119 -11.80 1.08 6.84
N ALA A 120 -10.57 1.35 6.40
CA ALA A 120 -9.75 2.43 6.95
C ALA A 120 -10.41 3.81 6.77
N ARG A 121 -11.00 4.07 5.59
CA ARG A 121 -11.77 5.28 5.33
C ARG A 121 -12.98 5.40 6.26
N ALA A 122 -13.75 4.34 6.42
CA ALA A 122 -14.92 4.33 7.30
C ALA A 122 -14.53 4.60 8.77
N ALA A 123 -13.43 3.99 9.24
CA ALA A 123 -12.90 4.22 10.57
C ALA A 123 -12.44 5.67 10.76
N GLY A 124 -11.76 6.25 9.77
CA GLY A 124 -11.35 7.64 9.78
C GLY A 124 -12.54 8.60 9.85
N ASN A 125 -13.56 8.39 9.01
CA ASN A 125 -14.77 9.22 9.01
C ASN A 125 -15.54 9.10 10.33
N LYS A 126 -15.60 7.90 10.92
CA LYS A 126 -16.18 7.70 12.26
C LYS A 126 -15.39 8.43 13.36
N ALA A 127 -14.08 8.57 13.20
CA ALA A 127 -13.21 9.31 14.10
C ALA A 127 -13.26 10.85 13.89
N GLY A 128 -14.04 11.33 12.91
CA GLY A 128 -14.25 12.75 12.66
C GLY A 128 -13.39 13.33 11.53
N TYR A 129 -12.65 12.52 10.81
CA TYR A 129 -11.92 12.95 9.61
C TYR A 129 -12.85 12.88 8.39
N ASP A 130 -12.84 13.90 7.55
CA ASP A 130 -13.62 13.90 6.30
C ASP A 130 -12.77 13.37 5.14
N ILE A 131 -12.67 12.04 5.05
CA ILE A 131 -11.89 11.37 4.02
C ILE A 131 -12.76 11.10 2.79
N SER A 132 -12.50 11.79 1.70
CA SER A 132 -13.15 11.53 0.41
C SER A 132 -12.73 10.16 -0.15
N LYS A 133 -13.54 9.59 -1.06
CA LYS A 133 -13.17 8.35 -1.79
C LYS A 133 -11.91 8.55 -2.62
N ALA A 134 -11.78 9.69 -3.29
CA ALA A 134 -10.58 10.01 -4.07
C ALA A 134 -9.33 10.04 -3.21
N ARG A 135 -9.42 10.61 -1.99
CA ARG A 135 -8.30 10.60 -1.04
C ARG A 135 -7.91 9.18 -0.62
N ALA A 136 -8.90 8.36 -0.27
CA ALA A 136 -8.65 6.98 0.13
C ALA A 136 -8.11 6.12 -1.02
N MET A 137 -8.45 6.43 -2.27
CA MET A 137 -7.89 5.75 -3.45
C MET A 137 -6.37 5.98 -3.55
N ASN A 138 -5.87 7.14 -3.16
CA ASN A 138 -4.43 7.41 -3.15
C ASN A 138 -3.65 6.46 -2.25
N TRP A 139 -4.27 5.92 -1.21
CA TRP A 139 -3.63 4.99 -0.28
C TRP A 139 -3.26 3.64 -0.91
N ILE A 140 -3.91 3.29 -2.01
CA ILE A 140 -3.68 2.04 -2.75
C ILE A 140 -3.19 2.26 -4.20
N THR A 141 -2.92 3.50 -4.58
CA THR A 141 -2.45 3.86 -5.94
C THR A 141 -1.24 4.79 -5.89
N SER A 142 -1.45 6.10 -5.78
CA SER A 142 -0.37 7.09 -5.88
C SER A 142 0.62 7.07 -4.72
N ASN A 143 0.16 6.81 -3.49
CA ASN A 143 1.05 6.80 -2.34
C ASN A 143 2.02 5.60 -2.35
N PRO A 144 1.57 4.34 -2.63
CA PRO A 144 2.51 3.23 -2.80
C PRO A 144 3.45 3.45 -3.99
N ALA A 145 3.00 4.03 -5.11
CA ALA A 145 3.87 4.34 -6.24
C ALA A 145 4.97 5.36 -5.86
N LYS A 146 4.64 6.37 -5.05
CA LYS A 146 5.63 7.32 -4.52
C LYS A 146 6.64 6.63 -3.61
N ALA A 147 6.17 5.80 -2.68
CA ALA A 147 7.05 5.08 -1.77
C ALA A 147 7.95 4.06 -2.50
N ALA A 148 7.48 3.49 -3.61
CA ALA A 148 8.27 2.61 -4.46
C ALA A 148 9.20 3.36 -5.44
N GLY A 149 9.13 4.71 -5.51
CA GLY A 149 9.95 5.51 -6.41
C GLY A 149 9.55 5.45 -7.88
N ILE A 150 8.34 4.97 -8.19
CA ILE A 150 7.84 4.76 -9.57
C ILE A 150 6.62 5.66 -9.89
N TYR A 151 6.39 6.69 -9.08
CA TYR A 151 5.19 7.53 -9.29
C TYR A 151 5.20 8.26 -10.63
N ASP A 152 6.35 8.55 -11.20
CA ASP A 152 6.44 9.17 -12.53
C ASP A 152 5.97 8.23 -13.64
N GLU A 153 6.01 6.91 -13.41
CA GLU A 153 5.63 5.88 -14.38
C GLU A 153 4.18 5.42 -14.20
N THR A 154 3.71 5.26 -12.96
CA THR A 154 2.39 4.70 -12.64
C THR A 154 1.73 5.35 -11.42
N GLY A 155 0.64 4.76 -10.91
CA GLY A 155 -0.06 5.17 -9.68
C GLY A 155 -1.06 6.30 -9.86
N SER A 156 -1.26 6.82 -11.08
CA SER A 156 -2.31 7.81 -11.38
C SER A 156 -2.70 7.79 -12.85
N LEU A 157 -3.96 8.15 -13.14
CA LEU A 157 -4.50 8.23 -14.51
C LEU A 157 -4.16 9.59 -15.14
N VAL A 158 -2.87 9.78 -15.44
CA VAL A 158 -2.35 11.00 -16.08
C VAL A 158 -1.75 10.61 -17.44
N ALA A 159 -1.99 11.41 -18.46
CA ALA A 159 -1.43 11.16 -19.78
C ALA A 159 0.10 11.08 -19.73
N GLY A 160 0.67 10.07 -20.37
CA GLY A 160 2.10 9.80 -20.41
C GLY A 160 2.58 8.76 -19.37
N LYS A 161 1.70 8.34 -18.47
CA LYS A 161 2.00 7.23 -17.53
C LYS A 161 1.52 5.89 -18.09
N ASN A 162 2.02 4.81 -17.51
CA ASN A 162 1.58 3.45 -17.77
C ASN A 162 0.07 3.33 -17.54
N ALA A 163 -0.62 2.67 -18.45
CA ALA A 163 -2.06 2.48 -18.36
C ALA A 163 -2.38 1.24 -17.47
N ASP A 164 -2.10 1.37 -16.17
CA ASP A 164 -2.50 0.41 -15.14
C ASP A 164 -3.90 0.80 -14.65
N VAL A 165 -4.92 0.15 -15.18
CA VAL A 165 -6.32 0.57 -15.01
C VAL A 165 -7.17 -0.61 -14.61
N VAL A 166 -8.03 -0.42 -13.60
CA VAL A 166 -9.07 -1.38 -13.24
C VAL A 166 -10.44 -0.77 -13.51
N LEU A 167 -11.23 -1.45 -14.34
CA LEU A 167 -12.63 -1.13 -14.55
C LEU A 167 -13.48 -1.92 -13.55
N TRP A 168 -14.27 -1.21 -12.76
CA TRP A 168 -15.12 -1.78 -11.71
C TRP A 168 -16.59 -1.76 -12.12
N SER A 169 -17.36 -2.78 -11.68
CA SER A 169 -18.82 -2.85 -11.89
C SER A 169 -19.60 -1.77 -11.12
N GLY A 170 -18.94 -1.07 -10.19
CA GLY A 170 -19.54 -0.02 -9.36
C GLY A 170 -18.51 0.67 -8.50
N ASP A 171 -18.89 1.10 -7.29
CA ASP A 171 -17.99 1.74 -6.34
C ASP A 171 -16.88 0.78 -5.91
N PRO A 172 -15.58 1.07 -6.16
CA PRO A 172 -14.47 0.19 -5.79
C PRO A 172 -14.44 -0.15 -4.28
N PHE A 173 -14.98 0.74 -3.44
CA PHE A 173 -15.04 0.55 -1.99
C PHE A 173 -16.23 -0.28 -1.50
N SER A 174 -17.08 -0.73 -2.42
CA SER A 174 -18.19 -1.65 -2.09
C SER A 174 -17.72 -3.10 -2.18
N VAL A 175 -18.12 -3.91 -1.18
CA VAL A 175 -17.89 -5.37 -1.20
C VAL A 175 -18.67 -6.08 -2.32
N TYR A 176 -19.66 -5.42 -2.91
CA TYR A 176 -20.44 -5.94 -4.03
C TYR A 176 -19.85 -5.60 -5.40
N SER A 177 -18.88 -4.69 -5.46
CA SER A 177 -18.23 -4.32 -6.72
C SER A 177 -17.16 -5.33 -7.09
N LEU A 178 -17.11 -5.65 -8.37
CA LEU A 178 -16.19 -6.61 -8.95
C LEU A 178 -15.31 -5.90 -9.98
N ALA A 179 -14.04 -6.31 -10.08
CA ALA A 179 -13.21 -5.89 -11.21
C ALA A 179 -13.76 -6.55 -12.49
N GLU A 180 -14.16 -5.74 -13.46
CA GLU A 180 -14.66 -6.21 -14.76
C GLU A 180 -13.52 -6.45 -15.73
N GLN A 181 -12.59 -5.50 -15.79
CA GLN A 181 -11.40 -5.57 -16.61
C GLN A 181 -10.20 -5.00 -15.88
N VAL A 182 -9.02 -5.57 -16.12
CA VAL A 182 -7.75 -5.07 -15.61
C VAL A 182 -6.79 -4.89 -16.77
N PHE A 183 -6.22 -3.72 -16.87
CA PHE A 183 -5.17 -3.38 -17.82
C PHE A 183 -3.87 -3.16 -17.07
N ILE A 184 -2.79 -3.71 -17.61
CA ILE A 184 -1.41 -3.51 -17.12
C ILE A 184 -0.58 -3.04 -18.32
N ASP A 185 0.08 -1.90 -18.19
CA ASP A 185 0.82 -1.26 -19.30
C ASP A 185 -0.04 -1.08 -20.57
N GLY A 186 -1.35 -0.88 -20.39
CA GLY A 186 -2.31 -0.78 -21.49
C GLY A 186 -2.75 -2.10 -22.12
N ALA A 187 -2.15 -3.23 -21.75
CA ALA A 187 -2.56 -4.55 -22.19
C ALA A 187 -3.70 -5.08 -21.30
N LEU A 188 -4.73 -5.67 -21.92
CA LEU A 188 -5.82 -6.33 -21.19
C LEU A 188 -5.28 -7.60 -20.53
N ALA A 189 -5.09 -7.56 -19.19
CA ALA A 189 -4.58 -8.66 -18.40
C ALA A 189 -5.69 -9.58 -17.84
N PHE A 190 -6.89 -9.01 -17.64
CA PHE A 190 -8.04 -9.76 -17.14
C PHE A 190 -9.34 -9.19 -17.73
N ASP A 191 -10.25 -10.07 -18.14
CA ASP A 191 -11.63 -9.73 -18.52
C ASP A 191 -12.59 -10.77 -17.91
N ARG A 192 -13.50 -10.31 -17.06
CA ARG A 192 -14.48 -11.15 -16.39
C ARG A 192 -15.37 -11.95 -17.33
N ASN A 193 -15.69 -11.39 -18.51
CA ASN A 193 -16.61 -12.01 -19.48
C ASN A 193 -15.95 -13.15 -20.27
N THR A 194 -14.63 -13.13 -20.41
CA THR A 194 -13.89 -14.14 -21.17
C THR A 194 -13.26 -15.22 -20.26
N GLY A 195 -13.45 -15.09 -18.95
CA GLY A 195 -12.82 -15.94 -17.94
C GLY A 195 -11.39 -15.50 -17.61
N PHE A 196 -10.74 -16.26 -16.76
CA PHE A 196 -9.39 -15.95 -16.31
C PHE A 196 -8.44 -15.74 -17.47
N GLY A 197 -7.53 -14.77 -17.34
CA GLY A 197 -6.41 -14.56 -18.25
C GLY A 197 -5.54 -15.80 -18.43
N PRO A 198 -4.36 -15.68 -19.03
CA PRO A 198 -3.55 -16.85 -19.32
C PRO A 198 -3.41 -17.75 -18.10
N VAL A 199 -3.67 -19.04 -18.31
CA VAL A 199 -3.60 -20.07 -17.26
C VAL A 199 -2.23 -19.98 -16.58
N SER A 200 -2.22 -19.90 -15.26
CA SER A 200 -0.98 -19.93 -14.49
C SER A 200 -0.24 -21.24 -14.77
N ASP A 201 1.08 -21.19 -14.82
CA ASP A 201 1.90 -22.41 -14.95
C ASP A 201 1.60 -23.47 -13.86
N PHE A 202 1.02 -23.04 -12.73
CA PHE A 202 0.54 -23.93 -11.68
C PHE A 202 -0.72 -24.70 -12.05
N ASP A 203 -1.49 -24.21 -13.03
CA ASP A 203 -2.74 -24.84 -13.48
C ASP A 203 -2.51 -25.73 -14.72
N VAL A 204 -1.33 -25.67 -15.32
CA VAL A 204 -1.00 -26.47 -16.49
C VAL A 204 -1.00 -27.96 -16.14
N GLY A 205 -1.96 -28.68 -16.69
CA GLY A 205 -2.10 -30.14 -16.51
C GLY A 205 -2.92 -30.56 -15.29
N ILE A 206 -3.52 -29.60 -14.54
CA ILE A 206 -4.39 -29.90 -13.39
C ILE A 206 -5.86 -29.74 -13.77
N VAL A 207 -6.21 -28.76 -14.60
CA VAL A 207 -7.58 -28.51 -15.06
C VAL A 207 -7.54 -28.13 -16.54
N ASP A 208 -8.41 -28.74 -17.37
CA ASP A 208 -8.67 -28.21 -18.71
C ASP A 208 -9.69 -27.05 -18.58
N PRO A 209 -9.30 -25.78 -18.82
CA PRO A 209 -10.21 -24.65 -18.67
C PRO A 209 -11.42 -24.70 -19.63
N LYS A 210 -11.45 -25.63 -20.56
CA LYS A 210 -12.55 -25.80 -21.54
C LYS A 210 -13.58 -26.83 -21.12
N GLU A 211 -13.25 -27.75 -20.22
CA GLU A 211 -14.20 -28.78 -19.78
C GLU A 211 -15.19 -28.29 -18.71
N ASP A 212 -14.79 -27.36 -17.86
CA ASP A 212 -15.66 -26.85 -16.77
C ASP A 212 -16.70 -25.79 -17.25
N ARG A 213 -16.64 -25.34 -18.50
CA ARG A 213 -17.57 -24.31 -19.02
C ARG A 213 -18.83 -24.90 -19.68
N VAL A 214 -19.02 -26.19 -19.67
CA VAL A 214 -20.15 -26.83 -20.37
C VAL A 214 -21.34 -27.15 -19.44
N ASN A 215 -21.20 -26.94 -18.12
CA ASN A 215 -22.21 -27.38 -17.16
C ASN A 215 -22.75 -26.31 -16.19
N ASP A 216 -22.70 -25.00 -16.54
CA ASP A 216 -23.43 -23.98 -15.81
C ASP A 216 -24.37 -23.18 -16.73
#